data_e4434bf1d3f41ef97790ba3d65cae9bb
#
_entry.id   e4434bf1d3f41ef97790ba3d65cae9bb
#
_cell.length_a   1.000
_cell.length_b   1.000
_cell.length_c   1.000
_cell.angle_alpha   90.00
_cell.angle_beta   90.00
_cell.angle_gamma   90.00
#
_symmetry.space_group_name_H-M   'P 1'
#
loop_
_entity.id
_entity.type
_entity.pdbx_description
1 polymer ?
#
loop_
_entity_poly.entity_id
_entity_poly.type
_entity_poly.pdbx_seq_one_letter_code
_entity_poly.pdbx_strand_id
1 'polypeptide(L)'
;QPDFMRGLLLLHSFEFDAARESFRAAQARDPGFVMAYWGEALSHNMPLWGEQDLEAARAVLQRLGPTREARMTRAATERERGYLASVEALYGDGTKVERDARFNRALDELARQFPEDLDARSFHALSWLGLSGSTRDTANYMRAAAEAEAVYEIDPRHPGALHYLVHAYDDPVHAPLGLRAARRYGKVAPAAAHAQHMPSHIFFALGMWDDAIEANIASLATARSQGQGGYHALEWLAYACLQQGMREDAAKLVQSVADDVARNPTPGNRTTLAYARAMWLVETGSADAMGRADVDETGIKSIYAFSAYDFARGVVAARSGDVAAAEARARRLQARSDTARGDAVGVVAS
;
A
#
# COMPACT_ATOMS: atom_id res chain seq x y z
N GLN A 1 -4.55 -25.46 -7.84
CA GLN A 1 -3.08 -25.65 -7.92
C GLN A 1 -2.39 -24.91 -6.78
N PRO A 2 -1.42 -25.51 -6.07
CA PRO A 2 -0.81 -24.90 -4.87
C PRO A 2 -0.17 -23.54 -5.15
N ASP A 3 0.57 -23.40 -6.27
CA ASP A 3 1.24 -22.13 -6.62
C ASP A 3 0.23 -21.02 -6.91
N PHE A 4 -0.89 -21.33 -7.55
CA PHE A 4 -1.97 -20.36 -7.76
C PHE A 4 -2.58 -19.90 -6.45
N MET A 5 -2.91 -20.81 -5.54
CA MET A 5 -3.47 -20.45 -4.23
C MET A 5 -2.50 -19.62 -3.41
N ARG A 6 -1.20 -19.97 -3.44
CA ARG A 6 -0.17 -19.14 -2.82
C ARG A 6 -0.15 -17.74 -3.44
N GLY A 7 -0.16 -17.63 -4.76
CA GLY A 7 -0.21 -16.34 -5.45
C GLY A 7 -1.44 -15.50 -5.08
N LEU A 8 -2.60 -16.14 -4.96
CA LEU A 8 -3.86 -15.49 -4.59
C LEU A 8 -3.81 -14.92 -3.15
N LEU A 9 -3.31 -15.71 -2.19
CA LEU A 9 -3.14 -15.26 -0.80
C LEU A 9 -2.14 -14.11 -0.68
N LEU A 10 -1.03 -14.18 -1.42
CA LEU A 10 -0.03 -13.11 -1.50
C LEU A 10 -0.60 -11.84 -2.15
N LEU A 11 -1.41 -11.98 -3.20
CA LEU A 11 -2.08 -10.86 -3.87
C LEU A 11 -3.06 -10.16 -2.93
N HIS A 12 -3.86 -10.88 -2.17
CA HIS A 12 -4.72 -10.31 -1.12
C HIS A 12 -3.94 -9.60 -0.02
N SER A 13 -2.67 -9.97 0.19
CA SER A 13 -1.79 -9.37 1.19
C SER A 13 -0.84 -8.31 0.61
N PHE A 14 -1.03 -7.90 -0.65
CA PHE A 14 -0.19 -6.93 -1.38
C PHE A 14 1.30 -7.29 -1.47
N GLU A 15 1.63 -8.57 -1.32
CA GLU A 15 2.96 -9.11 -1.58
C GLU A 15 3.12 -9.34 -3.10
N PHE A 16 3.05 -8.25 -3.88
CA PHE A 16 2.88 -8.29 -5.35
C PHE A 16 3.99 -9.05 -6.08
N ASP A 17 5.26 -8.86 -5.69
CA ASP A 17 6.39 -9.53 -6.34
C ASP A 17 6.33 -11.05 -6.15
N ALA A 18 6.12 -11.50 -4.91
CA ALA A 18 6.00 -12.90 -4.57
C ALA A 18 4.73 -13.54 -5.16
N ALA A 19 3.64 -12.76 -5.29
CA ALA A 19 2.42 -13.17 -5.99
C ALA A 19 2.71 -13.45 -7.48
N ARG A 20 3.40 -12.52 -8.18
CA ARG A 20 3.81 -12.70 -9.59
C ARG A 20 4.65 -13.95 -9.80
N GLU A 21 5.64 -14.18 -8.94
CA GLU A 21 6.46 -15.41 -9.00
C GLU A 21 5.61 -16.67 -8.86
N SER A 22 4.67 -16.68 -7.91
CA SER A 22 3.78 -17.80 -7.67
C SER A 22 2.83 -18.06 -8.85
N PHE A 23 2.27 -17.00 -9.45
CA PHE A 23 1.42 -17.13 -10.64
C PHE A 23 2.22 -17.60 -11.87
N ARG A 24 3.47 -17.13 -12.05
CA ARG A 24 4.36 -17.64 -13.11
C ARG A 24 4.71 -19.12 -12.92
N ALA A 25 4.92 -19.56 -11.69
CA ALA A 25 5.12 -20.98 -11.39
C ALA A 25 3.88 -21.80 -11.74
N ALA A 26 2.67 -21.28 -11.49
CA ALA A 26 1.42 -21.93 -11.90
C ALA A 26 1.28 -22.01 -13.42
N GLN A 27 1.62 -20.92 -14.16
CA GLN A 27 1.64 -20.91 -15.64
C GLN A 27 2.65 -21.89 -16.22
N ALA A 28 3.83 -22.03 -15.62
CA ALA A 28 4.86 -22.97 -16.07
C ALA A 28 4.40 -24.44 -15.95
N ARG A 29 3.56 -24.74 -14.93
CA ARG A 29 2.99 -26.09 -14.77
C ARG A 29 1.79 -26.34 -15.68
N ASP A 30 1.01 -25.32 -15.96
CA ASP A 30 -0.16 -25.38 -16.83
C ASP A 30 -0.29 -24.09 -17.63
N PRO A 31 0.28 -24.04 -18.85
CA PRO A 31 0.21 -22.86 -19.72
C PRO A 31 -1.21 -22.50 -20.19
N GLY A 32 -2.18 -23.41 -19.99
CA GLY A 32 -3.59 -23.18 -20.28
C GLY A 32 -4.38 -22.59 -19.11
N PHE A 33 -3.80 -22.49 -17.92
CA PHE A 33 -4.50 -22.06 -16.73
C PHE A 33 -4.70 -20.53 -16.68
N VAL A 34 -5.83 -20.07 -17.23
CA VAL A 34 -6.19 -18.66 -17.43
C VAL A 34 -6.09 -17.82 -16.13
N MET A 35 -6.52 -18.39 -14.99
CA MET A 35 -6.51 -17.70 -13.73
C MET A 35 -5.12 -17.32 -13.24
N ALA A 36 -4.08 -18.06 -13.63
CA ALA A 36 -2.70 -17.70 -13.29
C ALA A 36 -2.22 -16.47 -14.07
N TYR A 37 -2.68 -16.26 -15.30
CA TYR A 37 -2.41 -15.03 -16.06
C TYR A 37 -3.22 -13.85 -15.54
N TRP A 38 -4.48 -14.08 -15.14
CA TRP A 38 -5.30 -13.08 -14.47
C TRP A 38 -4.60 -12.57 -13.19
N GLY A 39 -4.15 -13.47 -12.33
CA GLY A 39 -3.51 -13.11 -11.07
C GLY A 39 -2.18 -12.36 -11.26
N GLU A 40 -1.34 -12.83 -12.21
CA GLU A 40 -0.10 -12.12 -12.55
C GLU A 40 -0.40 -10.73 -13.12
N ALA A 41 -1.36 -10.60 -14.04
CA ALA A 41 -1.74 -9.30 -14.57
C ALA A 41 -2.25 -8.37 -13.47
N LEU A 42 -3.15 -8.83 -12.59
CA LEU A 42 -3.68 -8.02 -11.51
C LEU A 42 -2.61 -7.55 -10.52
N SER A 43 -1.55 -8.34 -10.31
CA SER A 43 -0.44 -7.97 -9.43
C SER A 43 0.46 -6.83 -9.95
N HIS A 44 0.20 -6.32 -11.15
CA HIS A 44 0.79 -5.09 -11.68
C HIS A 44 -0.04 -3.83 -11.39
N ASN A 45 -1.12 -3.95 -10.60
CA ASN A 45 -1.95 -2.83 -10.18
C ASN A 45 -1.87 -2.66 -8.66
N MET A 46 -1.44 -1.50 -8.21
CA MET A 46 -1.36 -1.10 -6.80
C MET A 46 -2.41 -0.01 -6.52
N PRO A 47 -3.69 -0.39 -6.36
CA PRO A 47 -4.82 0.52 -6.46
C PRO A 47 -4.81 1.63 -5.39
N LEU A 48 -4.31 1.35 -4.18
CA LEU A 48 -4.29 2.32 -3.08
C LEU A 48 -3.21 3.39 -3.24
N TRP A 49 -2.16 3.10 -4.01
CA TRP A 49 -1.10 4.07 -4.35
C TRP A 49 -1.34 4.74 -5.71
N GLY A 50 -2.40 4.35 -6.43
CA GLY A 50 -2.67 4.83 -7.77
C GLY A 50 -1.63 4.38 -8.81
N GLU A 51 -0.75 3.46 -8.46
CA GLU A 51 0.32 2.95 -9.31
C GLU A 51 -0.14 1.76 -10.14
N GLN A 52 0.32 1.70 -11.39
CA GLN A 52 -0.01 0.63 -12.33
C GLN A 52 1.08 0.49 -13.37
N ASP A 53 1.61 -0.73 -13.54
CA ASP A 53 2.48 -1.07 -14.68
C ASP A 53 1.64 -1.63 -15.82
N LEU A 54 1.12 -0.70 -16.64
CA LEU A 54 0.23 -1.02 -17.77
C LEU A 54 0.93 -1.88 -18.84
N GLU A 55 2.21 -1.61 -19.11
CA GLU A 55 2.98 -2.33 -20.13
C GLU A 55 3.23 -3.78 -19.72
N ALA A 56 3.73 -3.98 -18.49
CA ALA A 56 3.98 -5.31 -17.96
C ALA A 56 2.69 -6.16 -17.88
N ALA A 57 1.59 -5.56 -17.42
CA ALA A 57 0.29 -6.25 -17.34
C ALA A 57 -0.22 -6.67 -18.72
N ARG A 58 -0.13 -5.79 -19.71
CA ARG A 58 -0.49 -6.11 -21.10
C ARG A 58 0.39 -7.21 -21.68
N ALA A 59 1.69 -7.21 -21.38
CA ALA A 59 2.60 -8.28 -21.80
C ALA A 59 2.21 -9.65 -21.19
N VAL A 60 1.74 -9.67 -19.94
CA VAL A 60 1.17 -10.89 -19.32
C VAL A 60 -0.02 -11.40 -20.13
N LEU A 61 -0.97 -10.53 -20.44
CA LEU A 61 -2.17 -10.91 -21.22
C LEU A 61 -1.82 -11.38 -22.63
N GLN A 62 -0.84 -10.75 -23.29
CA GLN A 62 -0.36 -11.17 -24.61
C GLN A 62 0.23 -12.59 -24.61
N ARG A 63 0.87 -13.03 -23.52
CA ARG A 63 1.36 -14.42 -23.39
C ARG A 63 0.21 -15.43 -23.33
N LEU A 64 -0.95 -15.03 -22.79
CA LEU A 64 -2.14 -15.88 -22.81
C LEU A 64 -2.75 -15.97 -24.22
N GLY A 65 -2.73 -14.88 -24.99
CA GLY A 65 -3.22 -14.87 -26.38
C GLY A 65 -3.13 -13.47 -27.00
N PRO A 66 -3.03 -13.39 -28.36
CA PRO A 66 -2.71 -12.13 -29.06
C PRO A 66 -3.85 -11.12 -29.04
N THR A 67 -5.10 -11.55 -28.95
CA THR A 67 -6.28 -10.67 -28.91
C THR A 67 -7.16 -11.01 -27.72
N ARG A 68 -8.00 -10.06 -27.34
CA ARG A 68 -9.00 -10.27 -26.27
C ARG A 68 -9.88 -11.47 -26.55
N GLU A 69 -10.38 -11.61 -27.78
CA GLU A 69 -11.24 -12.73 -28.19
C GLU A 69 -10.51 -14.06 -28.03
N ALA A 70 -9.25 -14.14 -28.50
CA ALA A 70 -8.43 -15.35 -28.38
C ALA A 70 -8.19 -15.71 -26.90
N ARG A 71 -8.01 -14.74 -26.02
CA ARG A 71 -7.84 -14.98 -24.59
C ARG A 71 -9.15 -15.43 -23.93
N MET A 72 -10.26 -14.78 -24.23
CA MET A 72 -11.58 -15.11 -23.69
C MET A 72 -12.04 -16.53 -24.06
N THR A 73 -11.67 -17.04 -25.24
CA THR A 73 -11.99 -18.42 -25.64
C THR A 73 -11.20 -19.48 -24.86
N ARG A 74 -10.11 -19.09 -24.18
CA ARG A 74 -9.33 -20.00 -23.33
C ARG A 74 -9.93 -20.20 -21.94
N ALA A 75 -10.78 -19.28 -21.48
CA ALA A 75 -11.48 -19.41 -20.22
C ALA A 75 -12.55 -20.51 -20.31
N ALA A 76 -12.37 -21.59 -19.56
CA ALA A 76 -13.20 -22.78 -19.65
C ALA A 76 -14.62 -22.57 -19.04
N THR A 77 -14.72 -21.70 -18.03
CA THR A 77 -15.97 -21.46 -17.28
C THR A 77 -16.39 -19.99 -17.37
N GLU A 78 -17.68 -19.71 -17.13
CA GLU A 78 -18.19 -18.33 -17.03
C GLU A 78 -17.50 -17.57 -15.89
N ARG A 79 -17.17 -18.25 -14.78
CA ARG A 79 -16.43 -17.67 -13.68
C ARG A 79 -15.03 -17.19 -14.12
N GLU A 80 -14.27 -18.04 -14.80
CA GLU A 80 -12.95 -17.65 -15.34
C GLU A 80 -13.06 -16.52 -16.37
N ARG A 81 -14.11 -16.54 -17.21
CA ARG A 81 -14.40 -15.45 -18.15
C ARG A 81 -14.64 -14.12 -17.44
N GLY A 82 -15.40 -14.13 -16.33
CA GLY A 82 -15.63 -12.94 -15.51
C GLY A 82 -14.35 -12.36 -14.93
N TYR A 83 -13.51 -13.19 -14.35
CA TYR A 83 -12.19 -12.77 -13.85
C TYR A 83 -11.29 -12.22 -14.96
N LEU A 84 -11.19 -12.91 -16.07
CA LEU A 84 -10.39 -12.45 -17.22
C LEU A 84 -10.93 -11.13 -17.77
N ALA A 85 -12.26 -10.98 -17.90
CA ALA A 85 -12.90 -9.75 -18.35
C ALA A 85 -12.56 -8.55 -17.44
N SER A 86 -12.38 -8.77 -16.14
CA SER A 86 -12.00 -7.71 -15.21
C SER A 86 -10.62 -7.11 -15.54
N VAL A 87 -9.61 -7.93 -15.75
CA VAL A 87 -8.26 -7.44 -16.10
C VAL A 87 -8.18 -6.93 -17.55
N GLU A 88 -8.97 -7.47 -18.46
CA GLU A 88 -9.14 -6.91 -19.80
C GLU A 88 -9.74 -5.47 -19.77
N ALA A 89 -10.64 -5.21 -18.83
CA ALA A 89 -11.17 -3.87 -18.60
C ALA A 89 -10.14 -2.94 -17.94
N LEU A 90 -9.37 -3.46 -16.96
CA LEU A 90 -8.36 -2.70 -16.23
C LEU A 90 -7.19 -2.28 -17.11
N TYR A 91 -6.80 -3.10 -18.08
CA TYR A 91 -5.63 -2.88 -18.94
C TYR A 91 -6.01 -2.58 -20.40
N GLY A 92 -7.29 -2.33 -20.68
CA GLY A 92 -7.79 -1.91 -21.98
C GLY A 92 -7.41 -0.48 -22.36
N ASP A 93 -8.10 0.07 -23.35
CA ASP A 93 -7.89 1.45 -23.82
C ASP A 93 -8.50 2.50 -22.88
N GLY A 94 -8.07 3.75 -23.03
CA GLY A 94 -8.56 4.90 -22.27
C GLY A 94 -7.68 5.28 -21.10
N THR A 95 -8.10 6.30 -20.39
CA THR A 95 -7.42 6.83 -19.20
C THR A 95 -7.47 5.84 -18.03
N LYS A 96 -6.56 5.98 -17.05
CA LYS A 96 -6.58 5.12 -15.86
C LYS A 96 -7.92 5.20 -15.13
N VAL A 97 -8.49 6.38 -15.00
CA VAL A 97 -9.80 6.58 -14.33
C VAL A 97 -10.92 5.81 -15.03
N GLU A 98 -10.97 5.85 -16.36
CA GLU A 98 -11.95 5.09 -17.13
C GLU A 98 -11.75 3.58 -17.02
N ARG A 99 -10.49 3.13 -17.01
CA ARG A 99 -10.16 1.72 -16.87
C ARG A 99 -10.51 1.20 -15.47
N ASP A 100 -10.17 1.93 -14.42
CA ASP A 100 -10.50 1.59 -13.03
C ASP A 100 -12.03 1.50 -12.84
N ALA A 101 -12.78 2.43 -13.43
CA ALA A 101 -14.25 2.39 -13.40
C ALA A 101 -14.83 1.18 -14.16
N ARG A 102 -14.23 0.77 -15.28
CA ARG A 102 -14.63 -0.45 -16.00
C ARG A 102 -14.27 -1.71 -15.23
N PHE A 103 -13.11 -1.73 -14.58
CA PHE A 103 -12.67 -2.83 -13.70
C PHE A 103 -13.64 -3.04 -12.54
N ASN A 104 -14.01 -1.96 -11.85
CA ASN A 104 -15.01 -2.03 -10.77
C ASN A 104 -16.33 -2.61 -11.26
N ARG A 105 -16.87 -2.14 -12.41
CA ARG A 105 -18.11 -2.69 -12.99
C ARG A 105 -18.00 -4.16 -13.38
N ALA A 106 -16.85 -4.58 -13.92
CA ALA A 106 -16.64 -5.99 -14.27
C ALA A 106 -16.59 -6.90 -13.03
N LEU A 107 -16.01 -6.43 -11.93
CA LEU A 107 -16.00 -7.15 -10.66
C LEU A 107 -17.38 -7.16 -9.98
N ASP A 108 -18.15 -6.07 -10.05
CA ASP A 108 -19.53 -6.02 -9.59
C ASP A 108 -20.40 -7.06 -10.33
N GLU A 109 -20.28 -7.15 -11.66
CA GLU A 109 -20.98 -8.17 -12.45
C GLU A 109 -20.56 -9.59 -12.05
N LEU A 110 -19.27 -9.84 -11.91
CA LEU A 110 -18.74 -11.13 -11.47
C LEU A 110 -19.27 -11.50 -10.08
N ALA A 111 -19.21 -10.58 -9.12
CA ALA A 111 -19.68 -10.81 -7.76
C ALA A 111 -21.20 -11.08 -7.70
N ARG A 112 -21.98 -10.41 -8.54
CA ARG A 112 -23.43 -10.68 -8.64
C ARG A 112 -23.76 -12.02 -9.32
N GLN A 113 -22.98 -12.42 -10.31
CA GLN A 113 -23.16 -13.69 -11.00
C GLN A 113 -22.72 -14.89 -10.13
N PHE A 114 -21.71 -14.68 -9.26
CA PHE A 114 -21.17 -15.71 -8.36
C PHE A 114 -21.14 -15.20 -6.92
N PRO A 115 -22.28 -15.05 -6.23
CA PRO A 115 -22.37 -14.44 -4.91
C PRO A 115 -21.65 -15.22 -3.81
N GLU A 116 -21.39 -16.51 -4.01
CA GLU A 116 -20.61 -17.38 -3.12
C GLU A 116 -19.09 -17.29 -3.36
N ASP A 117 -18.64 -16.60 -4.41
CA ASP A 117 -17.23 -16.39 -4.69
C ASP A 117 -16.69 -15.24 -3.83
N LEU A 118 -16.13 -15.60 -2.68
CA LEU A 118 -15.63 -14.63 -1.69
C LEU A 118 -14.41 -13.83 -2.21
N ASP A 119 -13.59 -14.44 -3.09
CA ASP A 119 -12.47 -13.73 -3.72
C ASP A 119 -12.98 -12.66 -4.69
N ALA A 120 -13.98 -12.97 -5.53
CA ALA A 120 -14.56 -11.99 -6.46
C ALA A 120 -15.15 -10.80 -5.71
N ARG A 121 -15.90 -11.05 -4.63
CA ARG A 121 -16.46 -10.02 -3.76
C ARG A 121 -15.38 -9.19 -3.07
N SER A 122 -14.33 -9.84 -2.60
CA SER A 122 -13.20 -9.14 -1.97
C SER A 122 -12.46 -8.25 -2.98
N PHE A 123 -12.20 -8.72 -4.20
CA PHE A 123 -11.60 -7.86 -5.23
C PHE A 123 -12.54 -6.74 -5.69
N HIS A 124 -13.86 -6.94 -5.66
CA HIS A 124 -14.84 -5.86 -5.87
C HIS A 124 -14.72 -4.81 -4.75
N ALA A 125 -14.61 -5.22 -3.47
CA ALA A 125 -14.33 -4.30 -2.37
C ALA A 125 -13.02 -3.51 -2.59
N LEU A 126 -11.94 -4.19 -2.98
CA LEU A 126 -10.66 -3.53 -3.29
C LEU A 126 -10.79 -2.52 -4.44
N SER A 127 -11.57 -2.83 -5.47
CA SER A 127 -11.76 -1.94 -6.61
C SER A 127 -12.46 -0.63 -6.23
N TRP A 128 -13.38 -0.63 -5.25
CA TRP A 128 -13.96 0.58 -4.68
C TRP A 128 -12.90 1.47 -4.01
N LEU A 129 -11.96 0.89 -3.25
CA LEU A 129 -10.86 1.64 -2.67
C LEU A 129 -9.99 2.28 -3.76
N GLY A 130 -9.71 1.54 -4.83
CA GLY A 130 -8.92 2.01 -5.97
C GLY A 130 -9.55 3.17 -6.76
N LEU A 131 -10.89 3.29 -6.77
CA LEU A 131 -11.59 4.40 -7.42
C LEU A 131 -11.38 5.75 -6.73
N SER A 132 -10.92 5.76 -5.49
CA SER A 132 -10.70 6.99 -4.73
C SER A 132 -9.45 7.76 -5.17
N GLY A 133 -8.57 7.15 -5.94
CA GLY A 133 -7.33 7.75 -6.42
C GLY A 133 -6.45 8.24 -5.26
N SER A 134 -5.90 9.45 -5.40
CA SER A 134 -5.04 10.09 -4.38
C SER A 134 -5.83 10.74 -3.24
N THR A 135 -7.15 10.78 -3.31
CA THR A 135 -8.03 11.36 -2.28
C THR A 135 -8.90 10.29 -1.66
N ARG A 136 -9.09 10.35 -0.34
CA ARG A 136 -9.98 9.42 0.36
C ARG A 136 -11.43 9.82 0.12
N ASP A 137 -12.11 9.14 -0.80
CA ASP A 137 -13.56 9.27 -1.00
C ASP A 137 -14.30 8.39 0.01
N THR A 138 -14.87 8.99 1.04
CA THR A 138 -15.59 8.27 2.10
C THR A 138 -16.71 7.39 1.56
N ALA A 139 -17.42 7.80 0.52
CA ALA A 139 -18.50 7.00 -0.04
C ALA A 139 -17.97 5.70 -0.67
N ASN A 140 -16.88 5.76 -1.42
CA ASN A 140 -16.24 4.58 -2.00
C ASN A 140 -15.64 3.67 -0.90
N TYR A 141 -15.00 4.26 0.12
CA TYR A 141 -14.47 3.51 1.26
C TYR A 141 -15.57 2.77 2.03
N MET A 142 -16.72 3.38 2.24
CA MET A 142 -17.85 2.72 2.91
C MET A 142 -18.53 1.65 2.04
N ARG A 143 -18.52 1.79 0.71
CA ARG A 143 -18.94 0.72 -0.21
C ARG A 143 -17.98 -0.47 -0.14
N ALA A 144 -16.67 -0.20 -0.15
CA ALA A 144 -15.67 -1.24 0.04
C ALA A 144 -15.84 -1.97 1.39
N ALA A 145 -16.08 -1.21 2.46
CA ALA A 145 -16.35 -1.76 3.78
C ALA A 145 -17.58 -2.68 3.77
N ALA A 146 -18.69 -2.25 3.18
CA ALA A 146 -19.93 -3.04 3.13
C ALA A 146 -19.73 -4.39 2.42
N GLU A 147 -19.00 -4.40 1.29
CA GLU A 147 -18.66 -5.64 0.59
C GLU A 147 -17.72 -6.54 1.39
N ALA A 148 -16.67 -5.97 1.97
CA ALA A 148 -15.71 -6.73 2.76
C ALA A 148 -16.33 -7.26 4.07
N GLU A 149 -17.25 -6.51 4.71
CA GLU A 149 -18.05 -6.98 5.85
C GLU A 149 -18.89 -8.21 5.48
N ALA A 150 -19.57 -8.16 4.35
CA ALA A 150 -20.40 -9.26 3.90
C ALA A 150 -19.58 -10.54 3.62
N VAL A 151 -18.32 -10.41 3.19
CA VAL A 151 -17.38 -11.54 3.08
C VAL A 151 -16.93 -12.00 4.47
N TYR A 152 -16.59 -11.05 5.35
CA TYR A 152 -16.15 -11.35 6.71
C TYR A 152 -17.20 -12.12 7.53
N GLU A 153 -18.48 -11.82 7.35
CA GLU A 153 -19.57 -12.55 8.03
C GLU A 153 -19.67 -14.03 7.59
N ILE A 154 -19.27 -14.33 6.35
CA ILE A 154 -19.26 -15.70 5.81
C ILE A 154 -17.96 -16.43 6.22
N ASP A 155 -16.81 -15.80 5.99
CA ASP A 155 -15.49 -16.32 6.38
C ASP A 155 -14.67 -15.25 7.12
N PRO A 156 -14.71 -15.26 8.46
CA PRO A 156 -13.94 -14.34 9.30
C PRO A 156 -12.41 -14.50 9.20
N ARG A 157 -11.93 -15.44 8.39
CA ARG A 157 -10.51 -15.69 8.13
C ARG A 157 -10.10 -15.36 6.70
N HIS A 158 -11.01 -14.83 5.88
CA HIS A 158 -10.70 -14.46 4.50
C HIS A 158 -9.67 -13.31 4.48
N PRO A 159 -8.44 -13.52 3.95
CA PRO A 159 -7.36 -12.54 4.07
C PRO A 159 -7.68 -11.22 3.36
N GLY A 160 -8.33 -11.26 2.17
CA GLY A 160 -8.77 -10.07 1.45
C GLY A 160 -9.80 -9.27 2.23
N ALA A 161 -10.81 -9.91 2.81
CA ALA A 161 -11.83 -9.22 3.60
C ALA A 161 -11.22 -8.50 4.80
N LEU A 162 -10.35 -9.18 5.57
CA LEU A 162 -9.66 -8.60 6.71
C LEU A 162 -8.79 -7.40 6.31
N HIS A 163 -8.02 -7.54 5.25
CA HIS A 163 -7.12 -6.52 4.74
C HIS A 163 -7.91 -5.27 4.28
N TYR A 164 -8.92 -5.49 3.44
CA TYR A 164 -9.67 -4.39 2.86
C TYR A 164 -10.56 -3.68 3.87
N LEU A 165 -11.02 -4.37 4.94
CA LEU A 165 -11.67 -3.73 6.09
C LEU A 165 -10.72 -2.82 6.84
N VAL A 166 -9.46 -3.23 7.07
CA VAL A 166 -8.48 -2.34 7.69
C VAL A 166 -8.32 -1.07 6.85
N HIS A 167 -8.11 -1.18 5.54
CA HIS A 167 -8.00 -0.01 4.68
C HIS A 167 -9.27 0.85 4.63
N ALA A 168 -10.44 0.21 4.57
CA ALA A 168 -11.72 0.91 4.48
C ALA A 168 -12.01 1.75 5.74
N TYR A 169 -11.60 1.26 6.90
CA TYR A 169 -11.83 1.92 8.19
C TYR A 169 -10.61 2.66 8.74
N ASP A 170 -9.55 2.84 7.94
CA ASP A 170 -8.34 3.55 8.35
C ASP A 170 -8.55 5.07 8.38
N ASP A 171 -9.36 5.52 9.31
CA ASP A 171 -9.56 6.93 9.65
C ASP A 171 -10.08 7.06 11.10
N PRO A 172 -9.92 8.22 11.76
CA PRO A 172 -10.27 8.39 13.17
C PRO A 172 -11.75 8.15 13.50
N VAL A 173 -12.66 8.29 12.53
CA VAL A 173 -14.10 8.11 12.74
C VAL A 173 -14.48 6.64 12.67
N HIS A 174 -13.95 5.91 11.69
CA HIS A 174 -14.36 4.53 11.38
C HIS A 174 -13.43 3.47 11.98
N ALA A 175 -12.24 3.83 12.47
CA ALA A 175 -11.27 2.88 13.03
C ALA A 175 -11.86 1.92 14.10
N PRO A 176 -12.79 2.32 14.98
CA PRO A 176 -13.42 1.38 15.91
C PRO A 176 -14.08 0.17 15.23
N LEU A 177 -14.63 0.36 14.02
CA LEU A 177 -15.26 -0.73 13.24
C LEU A 177 -14.22 -1.70 12.68
N GLY A 178 -13.01 -1.21 12.36
CA GLY A 178 -11.90 -1.99 11.83
C GLY A 178 -11.18 -2.85 12.87
N LEU A 179 -11.39 -2.63 14.16
CA LEU A 179 -10.60 -3.24 15.24
C LEU A 179 -10.66 -4.78 15.23
N ARG A 180 -11.83 -5.36 14.93
CA ARG A 180 -11.99 -6.82 14.85
C ARG A 180 -11.20 -7.44 13.70
N ALA A 181 -11.13 -6.77 12.56
CA ALA A 181 -10.32 -7.20 11.41
C ALA A 181 -8.81 -7.05 11.72
N ALA A 182 -8.40 -5.91 12.27
CA ALA A 182 -7.03 -5.64 12.67
C ALA A 182 -6.48 -6.72 13.63
N ARG A 183 -7.20 -7.08 14.68
CA ARG A 183 -6.79 -8.12 15.65
C ARG A 183 -6.65 -9.52 15.08
N ARG A 184 -7.19 -9.77 13.89
CA ARG A 184 -7.17 -11.09 13.22
C ARG A 184 -6.18 -11.16 12.09
N TYR A 185 -5.99 -10.08 11.33
CA TYR A 185 -5.34 -10.14 10.03
C TYR A 185 -3.90 -10.67 10.11
N GLY A 186 -3.06 -10.15 10.99
CA GLY A 186 -1.69 -10.65 11.17
C GLY A 186 -1.61 -12.14 11.55
N LYS A 187 -2.64 -12.67 12.23
CA LYS A 187 -2.72 -14.08 12.61
C LYS A 187 -3.14 -14.98 11.45
N VAL A 188 -3.90 -14.45 10.49
CA VAL A 188 -4.35 -15.19 9.30
C VAL A 188 -3.24 -15.25 8.24
N ALA A 189 -2.44 -14.21 8.10
CA ALA A 189 -1.35 -14.13 7.13
C ALA A 189 0.02 -13.86 7.79
N PRO A 190 0.51 -14.76 8.69
CA PRO A 190 1.70 -14.50 9.50
C PRO A 190 3.00 -14.41 8.69
N ALA A 191 3.03 -14.97 7.49
CA ALA A 191 4.19 -14.94 6.60
C ALA A 191 4.24 -13.70 5.67
N ALA A 192 3.21 -12.85 5.68
CA ALA A 192 3.16 -11.64 4.90
C ALA A 192 3.54 -10.44 5.78
N ALA A 193 4.65 -9.78 5.47
CA ALA A 193 5.13 -8.64 6.25
C ALA A 193 4.12 -7.50 6.26
N HIS A 194 3.48 -7.24 5.12
CA HIS A 194 2.42 -6.24 5.02
C HIS A 194 1.21 -6.59 5.91
N ALA A 195 0.78 -7.86 5.95
CA ALA A 195 -0.34 -8.29 6.79
C ALA A 195 -0.06 -8.15 8.30
N GLN A 196 1.21 -8.28 8.72
CA GLN A 196 1.62 -8.00 10.09
C GLN A 196 1.58 -6.52 10.43
N HIS A 197 1.92 -5.65 9.46
CA HIS A 197 1.91 -4.20 9.63
C HIS A 197 0.49 -3.60 9.66
N MET A 198 -0.39 -4.06 8.78
CA MET A 198 -1.71 -3.46 8.54
C MET A 198 -2.58 -3.23 9.78
N PRO A 199 -2.61 -4.11 10.80
CA PRO A 199 -3.32 -3.86 12.05
C PRO A 199 -2.93 -2.54 12.72
N SER A 200 -1.67 -2.11 12.58
CA SER A 200 -1.18 -0.88 13.20
C SER A 200 -1.89 0.38 12.70
N HIS A 201 -2.43 0.39 11.48
CA HIS A 201 -3.24 1.49 10.95
C HIS A 201 -4.44 1.80 11.86
N ILE A 202 -5.18 0.77 12.24
CA ILE A 202 -6.33 0.89 13.14
C ILE A 202 -5.85 1.20 14.56
N PHE A 203 -4.78 0.55 15.04
CA PHE A 203 -4.25 0.78 16.38
C PHE A 203 -3.76 2.22 16.56
N PHE A 204 -3.11 2.80 15.54
CA PHE A 204 -2.71 4.22 15.55
C PHE A 204 -3.91 5.15 15.64
N ALA A 205 -4.94 4.95 14.82
CA ALA A 205 -6.14 5.77 14.85
C ALA A 205 -6.89 5.70 16.18
N LEU A 206 -6.69 4.61 16.95
CA LEU A 206 -7.31 4.39 18.26
C LEU A 206 -6.38 4.71 19.45
N GLY A 207 -5.14 5.12 19.23
CA GLY A 207 -4.14 5.35 20.27
C GLY A 207 -3.67 4.07 20.98
N MET A 208 -3.83 2.91 20.36
CA MET A 208 -3.43 1.60 20.90
C MET A 208 -1.94 1.34 20.59
N TRP A 209 -1.07 2.10 21.25
CA TRP A 209 0.36 2.16 20.90
C TRP A 209 1.09 0.84 21.13
N ASP A 210 0.77 0.12 22.22
CA ASP A 210 1.40 -1.18 22.53
C ASP A 210 1.09 -2.23 21.44
N ASP A 211 -0.19 -2.31 21.02
CA ASP A 211 -0.61 -3.21 19.92
C ASP A 211 0.05 -2.79 18.60
N ALA A 212 0.22 -1.49 18.36
CA ALA A 212 0.89 -0.98 17.17
C ALA A 212 2.39 -1.30 17.16
N ILE A 213 3.06 -1.22 18.30
CA ILE A 213 4.48 -1.61 18.47
C ILE A 213 4.63 -3.10 18.18
N GLU A 214 3.80 -3.96 18.79
CA GLU A 214 3.84 -5.41 18.58
C GLU A 214 3.64 -5.79 17.10
N ALA A 215 2.64 -5.20 16.44
CA ALA A 215 2.34 -5.44 15.04
C ALA A 215 3.53 -5.05 14.14
N ASN A 216 4.16 -3.90 14.35
CA ASN A 216 5.27 -3.44 13.52
C ASN A 216 6.58 -4.19 13.83
N ILE A 217 6.81 -4.65 15.06
CA ILE A 217 7.93 -5.57 15.38
C ILE A 217 7.77 -6.87 14.58
N ALA A 218 6.57 -7.47 14.59
CA ALA A 218 6.30 -8.69 13.84
C ALA A 218 6.50 -8.49 12.33
N SER A 219 5.99 -7.38 11.78
CA SER A 219 6.18 -7.02 10.37
C SER A 219 7.65 -6.87 10.01
N LEU A 220 8.40 -6.09 10.79
CA LEU A 220 9.83 -5.85 10.56
C LEU A 220 10.64 -7.16 10.62
N ALA A 221 10.35 -8.04 11.58
CA ALA A 221 10.99 -9.33 11.69
C ALA A 221 10.69 -10.22 10.48
N THR A 222 9.42 -10.25 10.03
CA THR A 222 9.00 -10.99 8.83
C THR A 222 9.69 -10.47 7.58
N ALA A 223 9.68 -9.16 7.33
CA ALA A 223 10.35 -8.54 6.18
C ALA A 223 11.86 -8.86 6.15
N ARG A 224 12.54 -8.72 7.28
CA ARG A 224 13.99 -9.01 7.38
C ARG A 224 14.32 -10.48 7.16
N SER A 225 13.48 -11.40 7.62
CA SER A 225 13.64 -12.83 7.35
C SER A 225 13.53 -13.18 5.86
N GLN A 226 12.89 -12.32 5.08
CA GLN A 226 12.73 -12.43 3.63
C GLN A 226 13.75 -11.60 2.83
N GLY A 227 14.76 -11.00 3.51
CA GLY A 227 15.76 -10.15 2.88
C GLY A 227 15.27 -8.76 2.48
N GLN A 228 14.11 -8.33 2.99
CA GLN A 228 13.54 -7.01 2.76
C GLN A 228 13.93 -6.04 3.88
N GLY A 229 13.97 -4.73 3.58
CA GLY A 229 14.33 -3.71 4.58
C GLY A 229 13.30 -3.48 5.67
N GLY A 230 12.02 -3.69 5.36
CA GLY A 230 10.91 -3.47 6.30
C GLY A 230 10.74 -2.01 6.70
N TYR A 231 11.16 -1.08 5.86
CA TYR A 231 11.29 0.35 6.20
C TYR A 231 9.96 1.01 6.57
N HIS A 232 8.85 0.61 5.95
CA HIS A 232 7.54 1.15 6.27
C HIS A 232 7.11 0.79 7.70
N ALA A 233 7.21 -0.48 8.07
CA ALA A 233 6.92 -0.91 9.44
C ALA A 233 7.88 -0.30 10.46
N LEU A 234 9.16 -0.12 10.10
CA LEU A 234 10.16 0.50 10.97
C LEU A 234 9.81 1.97 11.27
N GLU A 235 9.39 2.72 10.28
CA GLU A 235 8.97 4.11 10.43
C GLU A 235 7.80 4.22 11.42
N TRP A 236 6.76 3.40 11.24
CA TRP A 236 5.60 3.34 12.12
C TRP A 236 5.97 2.88 13.53
N LEU A 237 6.88 1.90 13.65
CA LEU A 237 7.39 1.44 14.94
C LEU A 237 8.11 2.57 15.68
N ALA A 238 8.97 3.33 14.98
CA ALA A 238 9.69 4.44 15.59
C ALA A 238 8.72 5.52 16.12
N TYR A 239 7.67 5.83 15.36
CA TYR A 239 6.65 6.77 15.81
C TYR A 239 5.85 6.24 17.00
N ALA A 240 5.41 4.99 16.99
CA ALA A 240 4.71 4.38 18.12
C ALA A 240 5.56 4.40 19.41
N CYS A 241 6.86 4.09 19.30
CA CYS A 241 7.81 4.23 20.42
C CYS A 241 7.90 5.65 20.94
N LEU A 242 7.90 6.67 20.08
CA LEU A 242 7.89 8.08 20.50
C LEU A 242 6.62 8.44 21.26
N GLN A 243 5.45 7.96 20.82
CA GLN A 243 4.17 8.19 21.50
C GLN A 243 4.11 7.56 22.90
N GLN A 244 4.82 6.45 23.10
CA GLN A 244 4.98 5.79 24.41
C GLN A 244 6.14 6.35 25.26
N GLY A 245 6.84 7.38 24.78
CA GLY A 245 7.99 7.94 25.48
C GLY A 245 9.26 7.06 25.43
N MET A 246 9.28 6.01 24.63
CA MET A 246 10.40 5.08 24.45
C MET A 246 11.47 5.68 23.51
N ARG A 247 12.04 6.83 23.92
CA ARG A 247 12.95 7.63 23.08
C ARG A 247 14.20 6.87 22.66
N GLU A 248 14.78 6.07 23.54
CA GLU A 248 16.00 5.31 23.23
C GLU A 248 15.75 4.27 22.13
N ASP A 249 14.61 3.59 22.17
CA ASP A 249 14.28 2.59 21.17
C ASP A 249 13.92 3.24 19.83
N ALA A 250 13.18 4.34 19.85
CA ALA A 250 12.94 5.15 18.66
C ALA A 250 14.26 5.66 18.04
N ALA A 251 15.21 6.13 18.87
CA ALA A 251 16.52 6.58 18.41
C ALA A 251 17.30 5.45 17.71
N LYS A 252 17.31 4.24 18.27
CA LYS A 252 17.96 3.07 17.66
C LYS A 252 17.34 2.73 16.30
N LEU A 253 16.01 2.83 16.17
CA LEU A 253 15.31 2.58 14.90
C LEU A 253 15.69 3.63 13.85
N VAL A 254 15.63 4.92 14.18
CA VAL A 254 16.04 6.00 13.26
C VAL A 254 17.51 5.85 12.85
N GLN A 255 18.40 5.53 13.81
CA GLN A 255 19.81 5.31 13.55
C GLN A 255 20.03 4.11 12.61
N SER A 256 19.27 3.02 12.79
CA SER A 256 19.39 1.85 11.90
C SER A 256 19.08 2.18 10.43
N VAL A 257 18.10 3.06 10.18
CA VAL A 257 17.82 3.54 8.81
C VAL A 257 18.96 4.43 8.30
N ALA A 258 19.51 5.30 9.15
CA ALA A 258 20.64 6.14 8.77
C ALA A 258 21.88 5.30 8.40
N ASP A 259 22.14 4.22 9.14
CA ASP A 259 23.23 3.29 8.87
C ASP A 259 22.99 2.51 7.56
N ASP A 260 21.76 2.14 7.27
CA ASP A 260 21.38 1.50 5.99
C ASP A 260 21.57 2.46 4.81
N VAL A 261 21.16 3.70 4.95
CA VAL A 261 21.41 4.76 3.95
C VAL A 261 22.90 4.98 3.73
N ALA A 262 23.69 5.00 4.79
CA ALA A 262 25.15 5.18 4.69
C ALA A 262 25.84 4.00 3.98
N ARG A 263 25.34 2.77 4.17
CA ARG A 263 25.89 1.56 3.54
C ARG A 263 25.46 1.37 2.10
N ASN A 264 24.19 1.59 1.82
CA ASN A 264 23.60 1.36 0.49
C ASN A 264 22.40 2.31 0.27
N PRO A 265 22.63 3.55 -0.18
CA PRO A 265 21.58 4.54 -0.35
C PRO A 265 20.63 4.14 -1.48
N THR A 266 19.33 4.07 -1.17
CA THR A 266 18.25 3.87 -2.13
C THR A 266 17.21 4.98 -1.98
N PRO A 267 16.37 5.27 -2.99
CA PRO A 267 15.27 6.20 -2.83
C PRO A 267 14.34 5.83 -1.65
N GLY A 268 14.06 4.54 -1.48
CA GLY A 268 13.17 4.03 -0.42
C GLY A 268 13.71 4.30 0.98
N ASN A 269 14.95 3.87 1.29
CA ASN A 269 15.48 4.06 2.65
C ASN A 269 15.77 5.54 2.98
N ARG A 270 16.11 6.38 1.98
CA ARG A 270 16.24 7.84 2.18
C ARG A 270 14.91 8.50 2.45
N THR A 271 13.83 8.07 1.77
CA THR A 271 12.46 8.52 2.04
C THR A 271 12.07 8.19 3.48
N THR A 272 12.27 6.95 3.91
CA THR A 272 12.02 6.52 5.29
C THR A 272 12.84 7.31 6.29
N LEU A 273 14.13 7.57 6.02
CA LEU A 273 14.96 8.38 6.91
C LEU A 273 14.43 9.81 7.05
N ALA A 274 13.93 10.40 5.97
CA ALA A 274 13.35 11.75 6.00
C ALA A 274 12.07 11.78 6.89
N TYR A 275 11.17 10.81 6.74
CA TYR A 275 9.98 10.68 7.61
C TYR A 275 10.37 10.41 9.07
N ALA A 276 11.25 9.45 9.32
CA ALA A 276 11.65 9.09 10.68
C ALA A 276 12.32 10.27 11.41
N ARG A 277 13.16 11.04 10.71
CA ARG A 277 13.74 12.27 11.27
C ARG A 277 12.72 13.39 11.45
N ALA A 278 11.75 13.53 10.55
CA ALA A 278 10.66 14.50 10.71
C ALA A 278 9.86 14.21 11.98
N MET A 279 9.44 12.96 12.17
CA MET A 279 8.72 12.53 13.38
C MET A 279 9.55 12.74 14.64
N TRP A 280 10.85 12.37 14.62
CA TRP A 280 11.76 12.61 15.73
C TRP A 280 11.81 14.08 16.13
N LEU A 281 11.99 14.97 15.15
CA LEU A 281 12.09 16.43 15.39
C LEU A 281 10.81 17.01 15.97
N VAL A 282 9.64 16.59 15.46
CA VAL A 282 8.34 17.09 15.92
C VAL A 282 8.07 16.63 17.34
N GLU A 283 8.25 15.34 17.63
CA GLU A 283 7.90 14.74 18.91
C GLU A 283 8.89 15.09 20.02
N THR A 284 10.19 15.21 19.71
CA THR A 284 11.20 15.51 20.73
C THR A 284 11.49 17.01 20.88
N GLY A 285 11.20 17.80 19.85
CA GLY A 285 11.62 19.20 19.76
C GLY A 285 13.15 19.37 19.72
N SER A 286 13.90 18.29 19.58
CA SER A 286 15.38 18.27 19.72
C SER A 286 16.04 18.36 18.36
N ALA A 287 16.92 19.36 18.20
CA ALA A 287 17.84 19.46 17.08
C ALA A 287 19.20 18.75 17.38
N ASP A 288 19.14 17.58 18.00
CA ASP A 288 20.32 16.74 18.23
C ASP A 288 20.92 16.18 16.93
N ALA A 289 21.97 15.35 17.07
CA ALA A 289 22.64 14.77 15.89
C ALA A 289 21.70 14.00 14.96
N MET A 290 20.62 13.41 15.50
CA MET A 290 19.62 12.66 14.75
C MET A 290 18.81 13.55 13.79
N GLY A 291 18.49 14.79 14.20
CA GLY A 291 17.70 15.73 13.41
C GLY A 291 18.52 16.72 12.57
N ARG A 292 19.82 16.91 12.87
CA ARG A 292 20.65 17.94 12.22
C ARG A 292 21.16 17.57 10.83
N ALA A 293 21.44 16.30 10.59
CA ALA A 293 22.00 15.85 9.31
C ALA A 293 20.96 15.93 8.20
N ASP A 294 21.28 16.56 7.09
CA ASP A 294 20.40 16.58 5.92
C ASP A 294 20.27 15.18 5.31
N VAL A 295 19.11 14.93 4.71
CA VAL A 295 18.84 13.72 3.92
C VAL A 295 19.00 14.06 2.46
N ASP A 296 19.78 13.26 1.72
CA ASP A 296 19.96 13.45 0.27
C ASP A 296 18.66 13.12 -0.47
N GLU A 297 18.16 14.10 -1.22
CA GLU A 297 16.90 14.05 -1.97
C GLU A 297 17.07 13.50 -3.40
N THR A 298 18.30 13.23 -3.83
CA THR A 298 18.59 12.82 -5.21
C THR A 298 17.80 11.57 -5.62
N GLY A 299 17.04 11.67 -6.71
CA GLY A 299 16.27 10.55 -7.26
C GLY A 299 14.98 10.19 -6.51
N ILE A 300 14.55 11.00 -5.52
CA ILE A 300 13.31 10.78 -4.78
C ILE A 300 12.19 11.59 -5.41
N LYS A 301 11.12 10.91 -5.80
CA LYS A 301 9.92 11.52 -6.41
C LYS A 301 8.88 11.99 -5.38
N SER A 302 8.86 11.38 -4.18
CA SER A 302 7.88 11.74 -3.15
C SER A 302 8.16 13.12 -2.58
N ILE A 303 7.26 14.05 -2.81
CA ILE A 303 7.31 15.39 -2.21
C ILE A 303 6.92 15.37 -0.72
N TYR A 304 6.14 14.38 -0.30
CA TYR A 304 5.56 14.34 1.05
C TYR A 304 6.61 14.17 2.15
N ALA A 305 7.53 13.20 1.99
CA ALA A 305 8.56 12.93 2.99
C ALA A 305 9.45 14.15 3.27
N PHE A 306 9.87 14.82 2.20
CA PHE A 306 10.72 16.00 2.33
C PHE A 306 9.96 17.25 2.73
N SER A 307 8.68 17.35 2.41
CA SER A 307 7.82 18.40 2.96
C SER A 307 7.64 18.25 4.46
N ALA A 308 7.37 17.03 4.96
CA ALA A 308 7.31 16.73 6.39
C ALA A 308 8.66 17.05 7.08
N TYR A 309 9.78 16.69 6.45
CA TYR A 309 11.12 16.93 6.99
C TYR A 309 11.48 18.42 7.00
N ASP A 310 11.23 19.16 5.91
CA ASP A 310 11.45 20.60 5.87
C ASP A 310 10.55 21.34 6.88
N PHE A 311 9.29 20.92 7.05
CA PHE A 311 8.39 21.44 8.07
C PHE A 311 8.96 21.23 9.47
N ALA A 312 9.31 19.99 9.82
CA ALA A 312 9.85 19.65 11.12
C ALA A 312 11.12 20.46 11.47
N ARG A 313 12.04 20.56 10.50
CA ARG A 313 13.26 21.36 10.62
C ARG A 313 12.96 22.84 10.80
N GLY A 314 12.00 23.38 10.07
CA GLY A 314 11.54 24.76 10.19
C GLY A 314 10.96 25.07 11.55
N VAL A 315 10.11 24.17 12.08
CA VAL A 315 9.51 24.31 13.43
C VAL A 315 10.59 24.30 14.52
N VAL A 316 11.56 23.38 14.45
CA VAL A 316 12.64 23.35 15.45
C VAL A 316 13.53 24.57 15.36
N ALA A 317 13.87 25.04 14.16
CA ALA A 317 14.63 26.28 13.95
C ALA A 317 13.90 27.51 14.54
N ALA A 318 12.60 27.63 14.27
CA ALA A 318 11.77 28.71 14.83
C ALA A 318 11.73 28.67 16.37
N ARG A 319 11.55 27.49 16.97
CA ARG A 319 11.54 27.30 18.43
C ARG A 319 12.90 27.63 19.07
N SER A 320 14.01 27.42 18.38
CA SER A 320 15.35 27.76 18.84
C SER A 320 15.77 29.22 18.55
N GLY A 321 14.91 30.01 17.91
CA GLY A 321 15.18 31.41 17.55
C GLY A 321 16.03 31.58 16.29
N ASP A 322 16.32 30.51 15.55
CA ASP A 322 17.02 30.58 14.27
C ASP A 322 16.05 30.95 13.15
N VAL A 323 15.75 32.24 13.07
CA VAL A 323 14.79 32.80 12.09
C VAL A 323 15.25 32.54 10.66
N ALA A 324 16.55 32.68 10.37
CA ALA A 324 17.07 32.50 9.02
C ALA A 324 16.89 31.05 8.52
N ALA A 325 17.18 30.06 9.37
CA ALA A 325 16.95 28.66 9.04
C ALA A 325 15.44 28.37 8.89
N ALA A 326 14.59 28.89 9.76
CA ALA A 326 13.13 28.70 9.68
C ALA A 326 12.56 29.25 8.36
N GLU A 327 12.94 30.49 7.96
CA GLU A 327 12.54 31.08 6.69
C GLU A 327 13.08 30.31 5.47
N ALA A 328 14.31 29.80 5.54
CA ALA A 328 14.86 28.96 4.46
C ALA A 328 14.01 27.71 4.25
N ARG A 329 13.57 27.04 5.31
CA ARG A 329 12.70 25.86 5.21
C ARG A 329 11.28 26.22 4.72
N ALA A 330 10.73 27.36 5.15
CA ALA A 330 9.46 27.85 4.63
C ALA A 330 9.51 28.10 3.11
N ARG A 331 10.58 28.72 2.60
CA ARG A 331 10.77 28.91 1.15
C ARG A 331 10.86 27.57 0.40
N ARG A 332 11.52 26.55 0.96
CA ARG A 332 11.58 25.21 0.34
C ARG A 332 10.18 24.57 0.27
N LEU A 333 9.40 24.67 1.34
CA LEU A 333 8.02 24.17 1.36
C LEU A 333 7.14 24.87 0.33
N GLN A 334 7.27 26.19 0.18
CA GLN A 334 6.54 26.95 -0.84
C GLN A 334 6.92 26.47 -2.24
N ALA A 335 8.21 26.30 -2.52
CA ALA A 335 8.68 25.81 -3.84
C ALA A 335 8.14 24.41 -4.14
N ARG A 336 8.07 23.50 -3.16
CA ARG A 336 7.47 22.17 -3.33
C ARG A 336 5.97 22.26 -3.63
N SER A 337 5.26 23.13 -2.93
CA SER A 337 3.82 23.36 -3.15
C SER A 337 3.56 23.89 -4.57
N ASP A 338 4.39 24.81 -5.05
CA ASP A 338 4.24 25.39 -6.37
C ASP A 338 4.52 24.36 -7.47
N THR A 339 5.51 23.49 -7.29
CA THR A 339 5.78 22.37 -8.20
C THR A 339 4.61 21.40 -8.24
N ALA A 340 4.07 20.99 -7.08
CA ALA A 340 2.94 20.06 -7.00
C ALA A 340 1.67 20.61 -7.68
N ARG A 341 1.44 21.93 -7.59
CA ARG A 341 0.32 22.59 -8.29
C ARG A 341 0.54 22.64 -9.80
N GLY A 342 1.78 22.87 -10.24
CA GLY A 342 2.15 22.83 -11.65
C GLY A 342 1.90 21.46 -12.28
N ASP A 343 2.29 20.40 -11.60
CA ASP A 343 2.08 19.03 -12.04
C ASP A 343 0.58 18.65 -12.09
N ALA A 344 -0.20 19.09 -11.11
CA ALA A 344 -1.65 18.87 -11.08
C ALA A 344 -2.38 19.59 -12.24
N VAL A 345 -1.95 20.79 -12.60
CA VAL A 345 -2.48 21.55 -13.76
C VAL A 345 -2.07 20.88 -15.07
N GLY A 346 -0.85 20.34 -15.17
CA GLY A 346 -0.36 19.60 -16.33
C GLY A 346 -1.15 18.30 -16.60
N VAL A 347 -1.58 17.61 -15.57
CA VAL A 347 -2.41 16.38 -15.67
C VAL A 347 -3.85 16.70 -16.13
N VAL A 348 -4.37 17.89 -15.84
CA VAL A 348 -5.71 18.31 -16.29
C VAL A 348 -5.68 18.86 -17.74
N ALA A 349 -4.52 19.28 -18.23
CA ALA A 349 -4.33 19.86 -19.56
C ALA A 349 -3.83 18.85 -20.63
N SER A 350 -3.49 17.63 -20.24
CA SER A 350 -3.06 16.52 -21.10
C SER A 350 -4.12 15.41 -21.16
#